data_cdcf66ae137c6f9a8729c2b6c3bb8da2
#
_entry.id   cdcf66ae137c6f9a8729c2b6c3bb8da2
#
_cell.length_a   1.000
_cell.length_b   1.000
_cell.length_c   1.000
_cell.angle_alpha   90.00
_cell.angle_beta   90.00
_cell.angle_gamma   90.00
#
_symmetry.space_group_name_H-M   'P 1'
#
loop_
_entity.id
_entity.type
_entity.pdbx_description
1 polymer ?
#
loop_
_entity_poly.entity_id
_entity_poly.type
_entity_poly.pdbx_seq_one_letter_code
_entity_poly.pdbx_strand_id
1 'polypeptide(L)'
;DWSSDVCSSDLGTAHGFYVGTPVLDKPRVSVIKEVVDVPLVLHGASGLSEEDVRECVERGMCKVNFATELRVAYTDAVKKLLEEKPETFDPKKLGVVAMEAVKEQVIARMKMCGCDGKAK
;
A
#
# COMPACT_ATOMS: atom_id res chain seq x y z
N ASP A 1 -18.56 9.10 -8.77
CA ASP A 1 -17.31 9.08 -8.02
C ASP A 1 -16.40 10.17 -8.55
N TRP A 2 -16.11 11.18 -7.72
CA TRP A 2 -15.48 12.44 -8.11
C TRP A 2 -13.98 12.49 -7.78
N SER A 3 -13.33 11.35 -7.63
CA SER A 3 -11.89 11.28 -7.50
C SER A 3 -11.27 10.99 -8.86
N SER A 4 -10.33 11.78 -9.33
CA SER A 4 -9.54 11.36 -10.47
C SER A 4 -8.54 10.34 -9.99
N ASP A 5 -8.76 9.10 -10.40
CA ASP A 5 -7.78 8.04 -10.22
C ASP A 5 -6.63 8.28 -11.20
N VAL A 6 -5.47 8.64 -10.68
CA VAL A 6 -4.25 8.58 -11.49
C VAL A 6 -3.97 7.11 -11.75
N CYS A 7 -4.21 6.69 -12.97
CA CYS A 7 -4.03 5.29 -13.37
C CYS A 7 -2.55 4.88 -13.22
N SER A 8 -2.32 3.66 -12.79
CA SER A 8 -0.97 3.09 -12.64
C SER A 8 -0.10 3.21 -13.91
N SER A 9 -0.73 3.18 -15.09
CA SER A 9 -0.04 3.35 -16.37
C SER A 9 0.55 4.75 -16.59
N ASP A 10 0.00 5.77 -15.93
CA ASP A 10 0.41 7.17 -16.17
C ASP A 10 1.69 7.53 -15.41
N LEU A 11 1.97 6.84 -14.31
CA LEU A 11 3.14 7.08 -13.46
C LEU A 11 4.16 5.93 -13.50
N GLY A 12 3.88 4.83 -14.20
CA GLY A 12 4.73 3.63 -14.24
C GLY A 12 4.49 2.65 -13.08
N THR A 13 3.41 2.80 -12.31
CA THR A 13 3.02 1.83 -11.28
C THR A 13 2.22 0.67 -11.89
N ALA A 14 2.26 -0.50 -11.23
CA ALA A 14 1.48 -1.68 -11.60
C ALA A 14 0.85 -2.34 -10.38
N HIS A 15 -0.24 -3.08 -10.58
CA HIS A 15 -0.84 -3.88 -9.52
C HIS A 15 -0.13 -5.23 -9.36
N GLY A 16 0.03 -5.70 -8.13
CA GLY A 16 0.63 -6.99 -7.82
C GLY A 16 2.13 -6.89 -7.50
N PHE A 17 2.85 -7.95 -7.84
CA PHE A 17 4.31 -7.98 -7.67
C PHE A 17 5.00 -7.32 -8.86
N TYR A 18 5.96 -6.46 -8.57
CA TYR A 18 6.82 -5.90 -9.62
C TYR A 18 7.87 -6.91 -10.07
N VAL A 19 8.12 -6.93 -11.37
CA VAL A 19 9.28 -7.60 -11.94
C VAL A 19 10.35 -6.54 -12.17
N GLY A 20 11.30 -6.45 -11.25
CA GLY A 20 12.32 -5.40 -11.21
C GLY A 20 11.93 -4.19 -10.34
N THR A 21 12.78 -3.16 -10.36
CA THR A 21 12.54 -1.91 -9.60
C THR A 21 11.64 -0.99 -10.42
N PRO A 22 10.47 -0.60 -9.91
CA PRO A 22 9.60 0.34 -10.60
C PRO A 22 10.29 1.72 -10.70
N VAL A 23 10.18 2.34 -11.86
CA VAL A 23 10.62 3.72 -12.07
C VAL A 23 9.40 4.60 -12.23
N LEU A 24 9.17 5.48 -11.24
CA LEU A 24 8.03 6.39 -11.25
C LEU A 24 8.38 7.72 -11.91
N ASP A 25 7.47 8.22 -12.75
CA ASP A 25 7.48 9.60 -13.23
C ASP A 25 6.88 10.54 -12.15
N LYS A 26 7.61 10.74 -11.07
CA LYS A 26 7.15 11.57 -9.92
C LYS A 26 6.90 13.04 -10.29
N PRO A 27 7.71 13.70 -11.16
CA PRO A 27 7.42 15.04 -11.63
C PRO A 27 6.04 15.20 -12.28
N ARG A 28 5.56 14.15 -12.95
CA ARG A 28 4.23 14.13 -13.57
C ARG A 28 3.09 14.32 -12.58
N VAL A 29 3.25 13.90 -11.32
CA VAL A 29 2.27 14.14 -10.24
C VAL A 29 2.02 15.64 -10.08
N SER A 30 3.07 16.44 -10.03
CA SER A 30 2.95 17.91 -9.90
C SER A 30 2.25 18.52 -11.11
N VAL A 31 2.59 18.08 -12.32
CA VAL A 31 1.94 18.56 -13.56
C VAL A 31 0.44 18.23 -13.58
N ILE A 32 0.08 17.01 -13.19
CA ILE A 32 -1.34 16.61 -13.11
C ILE A 32 -2.05 17.47 -12.06
N LYS A 33 -1.43 17.68 -10.90
CA LYS A 33 -2.03 18.48 -9.81
C LYS A 33 -2.31 19.92 -10.22
N GLU A 34 -1.52 20.50 -11.11
CA GLU A 34 -1.74 21.85 -11.63
C GLU A 34 -2.96 21.97 -12.57
N VAL A 35 -3.36 20.88 -13.22
CA VAL A 35 -4.42 20.89 -14.23
C VAL A 35 -5.75 20.28 -13.75
N VAL A 36 -5.77 19.65 -12.56
CA VAL A 36 -6.99 19.05 -12.00
C VAL A 36 -7.27 19.53 -10.58
N ASP A 37 -8.54 19.86 -10.31
CA ASP A 37 -8.99 20.36 -9.00
C ASP A 37 -9.46 19.24 -8.04
N VAL A 38 -9.35 17.98 -8.48
CA VAL A 38 -9.78 16.82 -7.70
C VAL A 38 -8.63 16.17 -6.93
N PRO A 39 -8.90 15.49 -5.81
CA PRO A 39 -7.88 14.74 -5.08
C PRO A 39 -7.26 13.63 -5.92
N LEU A 40 -5.93 13.51 -5.91
CA LEU A 40 -5.20 12.49 -6.65
C LEU A 40 -5.05 11.20 -5.82
N VAL A 41 -5.16 10.05 -6.49
CA VAL A 41 -5.01 8.71 -5.87
C VAL A 41 -3.87 7.95 -6.53
N LEU A 42 -2.93 7.45 -5.74
CA LEU A 42 -1.85 6.58 -6.19
C LEU A 42 -2.29 5.12 -6.07
N HIS A 43 -2.47 4.46 -7.22
CA HIS A 43 -2.70 3.02 -7.31
C HIS A 43 -1.38 2.25 -7.44
N GLY A 44 -1.41 0.94 -7.12
CA GLY A 44 -0.26 0.06 -7.33
C GLY A 44 0.97 0.43 -6.48
N ALA A 45 0.76 0.98 -5.29
CA ALA A 45 1.86 1.41 -4.42
C ALA A 45 2.56 0.25 -3.68
N SER A 46 2.03 -0.97 -3.75
CA SER A 46 2.66 -2.15 -3.17
C SER A 46 4.01 -2.42 -3.84
N GLY A 47 5.09 -2.46 -3.06
CA GLY A 47 6.45 -2.65 -3.57
C GLY A 47 7.20 -1.38 -3.96
N LEU A 48 6.58 -0.20 -3.82
CA LEU A 48 7.30 1.08 -3.93
C LEU A 48 8.15 1.34 -2.69
N SER A 49 9.24 2.09 -2.86
CA SER A 49 10.05 2.53 -1.73
C SER A 49 9.31 3.57 -0.88
N GLU A 50 9.71 3.70 0.39
CA GLU A 50 9.17 4.73 1.28
C GLU A 50 9.42 6.13 0.72
N GLU A 51 10.60 6.36 0.15
CA GLU A 51 10.99 7.63 -0.46
C GLU A 51 10.08 8.00 -1.64
N ASP A 52 9.80 7.04 -2.53
CA ASP A 52 8.93 7.26 -3.68
C ASP A 52 7.50 7.60 -3.27
N VAL A 53 6.96 6.87 -2.28
CA VAL A 53 5.61 7.14 -1.77
C VAL A 53 5.55 8.51 -1.10
N ARG A 54 6.53 8.87 -0.26
CA ARG A 54 6.59 10.19 0.39
C ARG A 54 6.67 11.31 -0.62
N GLU A 55 7.53 11.19 -1.62
CA GLU A 55 7.64 12.20 -2.68
C GLU A 55 6.33 12.36 -3.46
N CYS A 56 5.62 11.26 -3.76
CA CYS A 56 4.30 11.34 -4.39
C CYS A 56 3.28 12.08 -3.51
N VAL A 57 3.28 11.84 -2.20
CA VAL A 57 2.40 12.55 -1.24
C VAL A 57 2.75 14.04 -1.18
N GLU A 58 4.02 14.39 -1.10
CA GLU A 58 4.49 15.78 -1.10
C GLU A 58 4.12 16.54 -2.37
N ARG A 59 4.09 15.83 -3.51
CA ARG A 59 3.68 16.38 -4.82
C ARG A 59 2.17 16.49 -5.00
N GLY A 60 1.36 16.03 -4.05
CA GLY A 60 -0.08 16.24 -4.04
C GLY A 60 -0.96 14.99 -4.14
N MET A 61 -0.39 13.78 -4.00
CA MET A 61 -1.20 12.58 -3.82
C MET A 61 -1.91 12.60 -2.48
N CYS A 62 -3.24 12.47 -2.50
CA CYS A 62 -4.11 12.56 -1.32
C CYS A 62 -4.49 11.19 -0.76
N LYS A 63 -4.38 10.13 -1.55
CA LYS A 63 -4.69 8.75 -1.18
C LYS A 63 -3.70 7.79 -1.82
N VAL A 64 -3.30 6.75 -1.08
CA VAL A 64 -2.39 5.70 -1.58
C VAL A 64 -3.03 4.34 -1.33
N ASN A 65 -3.08 3.48 -2.35
CA ASN A 65 -3.66 2.15 -2.26
C ASN A 65 -2.58 1.07 -2.14
N PHE A 66 -2.64 0.34 -1.03
CA PHE A 66 -1.81 -0.83 -0.75
C PHE A 66 -2.67 -2.09 -0.66
N ALA A 67 -2.21 -3.21 -1.22
CA ALA A 67 -2.95 -4.47 -1.16
C ALA A 67 -2.05 -5.71 -1.04
N THR A 68 -1.05 -5.84 -1.92
CA THR A 68 -0.28 -7.09 -2.07
C THR A 68 0.46 -7.47 -0.80
N GLU A 69 1.18 -6.55 -0.18
CA GLU A 69 1.92 -6.80 1.07
C GLU A 69 1.02 -7.17 2.26
N LEU A 70 -0.21 -6.63 2.32
CA LEU A 70 -1.17 -6.99 3.36
C LEU A 70 -1.64 -8.43 3.20
N ARG A 71 -1.91 -8.84 1.95
CA ARG A 71 -2.30 -10.22 1.62
C ARG A 71 -1.18 -11.21 1.88
N VAL A 72 0.05 -10.84 1.52
CA VAL A 72 1.25 -11.65 1.79
C VAL A 72 1.45 -11.82 3.28
N ALA A 73 1.43 -10.73 4.07
CA ALA A 73 1.58 -10.79 5.52
C ALA A 73 0.52 -11.68 6.18
N TYR A 74 -0.73 -11.58 5.75
CA TYR A 74 -1.82 -12.45 6.21
C TYR A 74 -1.49 -13.93 5.95
N THR A 75 -1.17 -14.24 4.70
CA THR A 75 -0.96 -15.61 4.24
C THR A 75 0.27 -16.24 4.90
N ASP A 76 1.36 -15.49 5.03
CA ASP A 76 2.60 -15.99 5.60
C ASP A 76 2.47 -16.23 7.12
N ALA A 77 1.72 -15.37 7.83
CA ALA A 77 1.42 -15.59 9.24
C ALA A 77 0.61 -16.88 9.47
N VAL A 78 -0.38 -17.14 8.61
CA VAL A 78 -1.17 -18.38 8.67
C VAL A 78 -0.30 -19.60 8.35
N LYS A 79 0.51 -19.56 7.29
CA LYS A 79 1.43 -20.65 6.93
C LYS A 79 2.38 -20.96 8.08
N LYS A 80 3.02 -19.94 8.65
CA LYS A 80 3.94 -20.09 9.79
C LYS A 80 3.26 -20.77 10.97
N LEU A 81 2.04 -20.36 11.34
CA LEU A 81 1.31 -21.01 12.42
C LEU A 81 1.02 -22.48 12.12
N LEU A 82 0.64 -22.82 10.88
CA LEU A 82 0.35 -24.21 10.49
C LEU A 82 1.62 -25.05 10.39
N GLU A 83 2.77 -24.48 10.07
CA GLU A 83 4.06 -25.17 10.13
C GLU A 83 4.46 -25.50 11.57
N GLU A 84 4.26 -24.54 12.51
CA GLU A 84 4.57 -24.71 13.93
C GLU A 84 3.55 -25.62 14.67
N LYS A 85 2.28 -25.57 14.26
CA LYS A 85 1.15 -26.27 14.88
C LYS A 85 0.20 -26.82 13.83
N PRO A 86 0.60 -27.94 13.16
CA PRO A 86 -0.19 -28.52 12.06
C PRO A 86 -1.61 -28.95 12.43
N GLU A 87 -1.85 -29.24 13.71
CA GLU A 87 -3.16 -29.63 14.23
C GLU A 87 -4.14 -28.45 14.36
N THR A 88 -3.72 -27.23 14.10
CA THR A 88 -4.56 -26.03 14.24
C THR A 88 -5.60 -26.00 13.12
N PHE A 89 -6.88 -26.12 13.47
CA PHE A 89 -8.01 -26.09 12.53
C PHE A 89 -9.01 -24.96 12.83
N ASP A 90 -8.90 -24.31 13.99
CA ASP A 90 -9.83 -23.23 14.39
C ASP A 90 -9.51 -21.95 13.63
N PRO A 91 -10.43 -21.44 12.76
CA PRO A 91 -10.21 -20.22 12.00
C PRO A 91 -9.98 -18.97 12.88
N LYS A 92 -10.47 -18.97 14.13
CA LYS A 92 -10.20 -17.86 15.06
C LYS A 92 -8.71 -17.78 15.40
N LYS A 93 -8.05 -18.93 15.61
CA LYS A 93 -6.60 -18.96 15.88
C LYS A 93 -5.80 -18.50 14.66
N LEU A 94 -6.20 -18.92 13.47
CA LEU A 94 -5.59 -18.47 12.20
C LEU A 94 -5.81 -16.96 12.01
N GLY A 95 -7.02 -16.48 12.28
CA GLY A 95 -7.35 -15.06 12.14
C GLY A 95 -6.57 -14.15 13.09
N VAL A 96 -6.33 -14.57 14.33
CA VAL A 96 -5.58 -13.76 15.32
C VAL A 96 -4.17 -13.45 14.84
N VAL A 97 -3.41 -14.46 14.41
CA VAL A 97 -2.03 -14.26 13.94
C VAL A 97 -1.99 -13.47 12.63
N ALA A 98 -2.95 -13.72 11.74
CA ALA A 98 -3.06 -13.01 10.49
C ALA A 98 -3.40 -11.53 10.69
N MET A 99 -4.35 -11.22 11.56
CA MET A 99 -4.74 -9.83 11.89
C MET A 99 -3.58 -9.04 12.49
N GLU A 100 -2.79 -9.64 13.39
CA GLU A 100 -1.64 -8.94 13.97
C GLU A 100 -0.57 -8.65 12.91
N ALA A 101 -0.26 -9.60 12.03
CA ALA A 101 0.68 -9.39 10.94
C ALA A 101 0.21 -8.29 9.96
N VAL A 102 -1.07 -8.28 9.61
CA VAL A 102 -1.65 -7.22 8.76
C VAL A 102 -1.62 -5.87 9.46
N LYS A 103 -1.93 -5.81 10.76
CA LYS A 103 -1.88 -4.58 11.56
C LYS A 103 -0.49 -3.94 11.56
N GLU A 104 0.56 -4.74 11.72
CA GLU A 104 1.94 -4.25 11.63
C GLU A 104 2.22 -3.62 10.26
N GLN A 105 1.80 -4.27 9.18
CA GLN A 105 1.94 -3.72 7.82
C GLN A 105 1.15 -2.42 7.64
N VAL A 106 -0.09 -2.34 8.14
CA VAL A 106 -0.91 -1.13 8.06
C VAL A 106 -0.23 0.03 8.79
N ILE A 107 0.27 -0.20 10.02
CA ILE A 107 0.99 0.82 10.78
C ILE A 107 2.23 1.31 10.01
N ALA A 108 2.99 0.39 9.41
CA ALA A 108 4.15 0.76 8.59
C ALA A 108 3.74 1.64 7.39
N ARG A 109 2.64 1.31 6.70
CA ARG A 109 2.13 2.12 5.57
C ARG A 109 1.60 3.49 6.01
N MET A 110 0.95 3.57 7.17
CA MET A 110 0.53 4.85 7.74
C MET A 110 1.72 5.77 8.02
N LYS A 111 2.80 5.24 8.61
CA LYS A 111 4.04 5.99 8.83
C LYS A 111 4.70 6.40 7.51
N MET A 112 4.77 5.47 6.54
CA MET A 112 5.28 5.74 5.20
C MET A 112 4.56 6.91 4.52
N CYS A 113 3.22 6.97 4.62
CA CYS A 113 2.42 8.07 4.08
C CYS A 113 2.44 9.34 4.94
N GLY A 114 3.07 9.32 6.13
CA GLY A 114 3.13 10.46 7.05
C GLY A 114 1.76 10.86 7.62
N CYS A 115 0.81 9.92 7.74
CA CYS A 115 -0.53 10.18 8.29
C CYS A 115 -0.70 9.74 9.75
N ASP A 116 0.33 9.15 10.36
CA ASP A 116 0.33 8.78 11.77
C ASP A 116 0.20 10.01 12.67
N GLY A 117 -0.62 9.89 13.73
CA GLY A 117 -0.90 10.97 14.66
C GLY A 117 -1.72 12.14 14.11
N LYS A 118 -2.23 12.07 12.88
CA LYS A 118 -3.01 13.16 12.24
C LYS A 118 -4.53 12.95 12.30
N ALA A 119 -5.02 11.84 12.82
CA ALA A 119 -6.45 11.66 13.07
C ALA A 119 -6.90 12.62 14.19
N LYS A 120 -8.00 13.35 13.92
CA LYS A 120 -8.66 14.24 14.88
C LYS A 120 -9.76 13.50 15.60
#